data_1141a69db1e664ac83e681db081a0f61
#
_entry.id   1141a69db1e664ac83e681db081a0f61
#
_cell.length_a   1.000
_cell.length_b   1.000
_cell.length_c   1.000
_cell.angle_alpha   90.00
_cell.angle_beta   90.00
_cell.angle_gamma   90.00
#
_symmetry.space_group_name_H-M   'P 1'
#
loop_
_entity.id
_entity.type
_entity.pdbx_description
1 polymer ?
#
loop_
_entity_poly.entity_id
_entity_poly.type
_entity_poly.pdbx_seq_one_letter_code
_entity_poly.pdbx_strand_id
1 'polypeptide(L)'
;MLKKSIADQIQLISKNRQQKKSSQMKNYETAEKKRILQQKKMDEKLTTISNFLRSVKNNFNRILLNEKMGDYELQICNKNVSSPLEHSYGLMLKKNEKKIIAKIEIIAYKDKEYCVYTVENKKEHVRTFGPRLKKRIEAFFVEKVKMQES
;
A
#
# COMPACT_ATOMS: atom_id res chain seq x y z
N MET A 1 28.15 -60.32 10.18
CA MET A 1 27.72 -58.95 10.43
C MET A 1 28.99 -58.07 10.51
N LEU A 2 29.10 -57.18 9.58
CA LEU A 2 30.17 -56.20 9.61
C LEU A 2 29.80 -55.09 10.59
N LYS A 3 30.52 -54.98 11.70
CA LYS A 3 30.38 -53.85 12.61
C LYS A 3 30.99 -52.64 11.93
N LYS A 4 30.22 -51.57 11.80
CA LYS A 4 30.74 -50.27 11.35
C LYS A 4 31.82 -49.80 12.31
N SER A 5 32.95 -49.35 11.78
CA SER A 5 34.02 -48.73 12.60
C SER A 5 33.52 -47.46 13.26
N ILE A 6 34.18 -47.07 14.33
CA ILE A 6 33.92 -45.78 15.00
C ILE A 6 34.09 -44.60 14.02
N ALA A 7 35.07 -44.68 13.14
CA ALA A 7 35.32 -43.66 12.13
C ALA A 7 34.14 -43.54 11.17
N ASP A 8 33.55 -44.64 10.73
CA ASP A 8 32.39 -44.62 9.83
C ASP A 8 31.17 -44.02 10.50
N GLN A 9 30.94 -44.30 11.78
CA GLN A 9 29.85 -43.75 12.56
C GLN A 9 30.02 -42.23 12.73
N ILE A 10 31.21 -41.75 13.01
CA ILE A 10 31.52 -40.32 13.16
C ILE A 10 31.36 -39.61 11.82
N GLN A 11 31.79 -40.20 10.71
CA GLN A 11 31.58 -39.65 9.38
C GLN A 11 30.12 -39.45 9.06
N LEU A 12 29.28 -40.40 9.43
CA LEU A 12 27.83 -40.28 9.20
C LEU A 12 27.23 -39.12 10.01
N ILE A 13 27.63 -38.97 11.26
CA ILE A 13 27.21 -37.86 12.11
C ILE A 13 27.64 -36.51 11.51
N SER A 14 28.89 -36.43 11.04
CA SER A 14 29.44 -35.24 10.42
C SER A 14 28.66 -34.83 9.15
N LYS A 15 28.35 -35.82 8.29
CA LYS A 15 27.56 -35.58 7.08
C LYS A 15 26.17 -35.08 7.43
N ASN A 16 25.50 -35.66 8.40
CA ASN A 16 24.19 -35.22 8.86
C ASN A 16 24.21 -33.80 9.39
N ARG A 17 25.26 -33.41 10.12
CA ARG A 17 25.46 -32.05 10.62
C ARG A 17 25.63 -31.06 9.49
N GLN A 18 26.42 -31.38 8.48
CA GLN A 18 26.63 -30.52 7.30
C GLN A 18 25.36 -30.34 6.50
N GLN A 19 24.58 -31.41 6.32
CA GLN A 19 23.28 -31.33 5.63
C GLN A 19 22.30 -30.44 6.36
N LYS A 20 22.22 -30.52 7.70
CA LYS A 20 21.37 -29.66 8.50
C LYS A 20 21.77 -28.18 8.35
N LYS A 21 23.05 -27.86 8.44
CA LYS A 21 23.54 -26.48 8.25
C LYS A 21 23.20 -25.96 6.87
N SER A 22 23.40 -26.74 5.82
CA SER A 22 23.09 -26.38 4.45
C SER A 22 21.59 -26.11 4.26
N SER A 23 20.72 -26.95 4.82
CA SER A 23 19.26 -26.76 4.78
C SER A 23 18.83 -25.49 5.51
N GLN A 24 19.40 -25.19 6.67
CA GLN A 24 19.11 -23.99 7.44
C GLN A 24 19.52 -22.73 6.67
N MET A 25 20.69 -22.73 6.03
CA MET A 25 21.13 -21.61 5.20
C MET A 25 20.24 -21.39 4.00
N LYS A 26 19.80 -22.45 3.31
CA LYS A 26 18.87 -22.34 2.19
C LYS A 26 17.53 -21.79 2.63
N ASN A 27 17.00 -22.22 3.77
CA ASN A 27 15.74 -21.71 4.31
C ASN A 27 15.85 -20.23 4.66
N TYR A 28 16.95 -19.79 5.24
CA TYR A 28 17.22 -18.39 5.55
C TYR A 28 17.26 -17.54 4.28
N GLU A 29 18.01 -17.95 3.26
CA GLU A 29 18.10 -17.24 1.99
C GLU A 29 16.75 -17.13 1.29
N THR A 30 15.93 -18.19 1.32
CA THR A 30 14.59 -18.19 0.72
C THR A 30 13.67 -17.21 1.45
N ALA A 31 13.71 -17.19 2.78
CA ALA A 31 12.93 -16.26 3.59
C ALA A 31 13.35 -14.80 3.32
N GLU A 32 14.64 -14.54 3.21
CA GLU A 32 15.17 -13.21 2.91
C GLU A 32 14.76 -12.74 1.51
N LYS A 33 14.82 -13.62 0.50
CA LYS A 33 14.36 -13.31 -0.86
C LYS A 33 12.88 -12.98 -0.89
N LYS A 34 12.05 -13.73 -0.16
CA LYS A 34 10.61 -13.45 -0.04
C LYS A 34 10.36 -12.08 0.59
N ARG A 35 11.09 -11.76 1.65
CA ARG A 35 10.97 -10.48 2.34
C ARG A 35 11.31 -9.32 1.41
N ILE A 36 12.41 -9.42 0.67
CA ILE A 36 12.84 -8.40 -0.29
C ILE A 36 11.81 -8.23 -1.40
N LEU A 37 11.28 -9.32 -1.93
CA LEU A 37 10.26 -9.28 -2.98
C LEU A 37 8.96 -8.63 -2.50
N GLN A 38 8.51 -8.96 -1.29
CA GLN A 38 7.33 -8.35 -0.68
C GLN A 38 7.51 -6.85 -0.50
N GLN A 39 8.69 -6.43 -0.02
CA GLN A 39 9.00 -5.01 0.16
C GLN A 39 9.02 -4.27 -1.18
N LYS A 40 9.60 -4.88 -2.21
CA LYS A 40 9.62 -4.31 -3.55
C LYS A 40 8.21 -4.13 -4.11
N LYS A 41 7.35 -5.15 -3.96
CA LYS A 41 5.95 -5.07 -4.39
C LYS A 41 5.18 -4.00 -3.63
N MET A 42 5.43 -3.86 -2.33
CA MET A 42 4.82 -2.82 -1.52
C MET A 42 5.26 -1.43 -1.99
N ASP A 43 6.55 -1.23 -2.25
CA ASP A 43 7.08 0.05 -2.73
C ASP A 43 6.47 0.43 -4.09
N GLU A 44 6.32 -0.52 -5.01
CA GLU A 44 5.65 -0.32 -6.29
C GLU A 44 4.18 0.07 -6.12
N LYS A 45 3.48 -0.60 -5.21
CA LYS A 45 2.09 -0.30 -4.88
C LYS A 45 1.95 1.11 -4.31
N LEU A 46 2.80 1.50 -3.37
CA LEU A 46 2.79 2.83 -2.77
C LEU A 46 3.08 3.92 -3.80
N THR A 47 4.01 3.68 -4.71
CA THR A 47 4.31 4.61 -5.80
C THR A 47 3.10 4.77 -6.72
N THR A 48 2.43 3.67 -7.07
CA THR A 48 1.23 3.69 -7.90
C THR A 48 0.10 4.50 -7.25
N ILE A 49 -0.15 4.28 -5.97
CA ILE A 49 -1.18 5.02 -5.22
C ILE A 49 -0.83 6.50 -5.14
N SER A 50 0.41 6.82 -4.82
CA SER A 50 0.87 8.21 -4.71
C SER A 50 0.72 8.96 -6.03
N ASN A 51 1.14 8.35 -7.14
CA ASN A 51 1.01 8.94 -8.47
C ASN A 51 -0.46 9.12 -8.87
N PHE A 52 -1.30 8.11 -8.57
CA PHE A 52 -2.73 8.17 -8.84
C PHE A 52 -3.40 9.32 -8.08
N LEU A 53 -3.18 9.43 -6.77
CA LEU A 53 -3.76 10.49 -5.95
C LEU A 53 -3.27 11.87 -6.35
N ARG A 54 -1.98 11.98 -6.72
CA ARG A 54 -1.42 13.24 -7.22
C ARG A 54 -2.09 13.67 -8.52
N SER A 55 -2.34 12.74 -9.43
CA SER A 55 -3.04 12.99 -10.68
C SER A 55 -4.47 13.48 -10.43
N VAL A 56 -5.21 12.83 -9.53
CA VAL A 56 -6.57 13.24 -9.15
C VAL A 56 -6.54 14.64 -8.53
N LYS A 57 -5.66 14.86 -7.57
CA LYS A 57 -5.51 16.15 -6.89
C LYS A 57 -5.21 17.28 -7.86
N ASN A 58 -4.19 17.10 -8.71
CA ASN A 58 -3.75 18.15 -9.62
C ASN A 58 -4.84 18.49 -10.66
N ASN A 59 -5.50 17.49 -11.20
CA ASN A 59 -6.58 17.69 -12.16
C ASN A 59 -7.76 18.42 -11.54
N PHE A 60 -8.20 17.99 -10.37
CA PHE A 60 -9.33 18.58 -9.66
C PHE A 60 -9.03 20.03 -9.26
N ASN A 61 -7.87 20.29 -8.68
CA ASN A 61 -7.47 21.64 -8.27
C ASN A 61 -7.34 22.59 -9.46
N ARG A 62 -6.83 22.10 -10.59
CA ARG A 62 -6.77 22.90 -11.83
C ARG A 62 -8.15 23.31 -12.28
N ILE A 63 -9.12 22.40 -12.26
CA ILE A 63 -10.50 22.71 -12.64
C ILE A 63 -11.11 23.72 -11.67
N LEU A 64 -10.90 23.55 -10.38
CA LEU A 64 -11.37 24.50 -9.37
C LEU A 64 -10.82 25.91 -9.61
N LEU A 65 -9.54 26.03 -9.90
CA LEU A 65 -8.94 27.34 -10.20
C LEU A 65 -9.50 27.94 -11.49
N ASN A 66 -9.67 27.16 -12.55
CA ASN A 66 -10.22 27.61 -13.81
C ASN A 66 -11.67 28.10 -13.68
N GLU A 67 -12.45 27.47 -12.78
CA GLU A 67 -13.84 27.83 -12.54
C GLU A 67 -14.00 28.89 -11.43
N LYS A 68 -12.90 29.51 -11.01
CA LYS A 68 -12.88 30.54 -9.95
C LYS A 68 -13.38 30.04 -8.59
N MET A 69 -13.07 28.77 -8.29
CA MET A 69 -13.42 28.12 -7.03
C MET A 69 -12.15 27.71 -6.26
N GLY A 70 -11.13 28.57 -6.29
CA GLY A 70 -9.85 28.32 -5.64
C GLY A 70 -9.89 28.35 -4.10
N ASP A 71 -11.04 28.70 -3.51
CA ASP A 71 -11.27 28.55 -2.08
C ASP A 71 -11.38 27.09 -1.64
N TYR A 72 -11.65 26.17 -2.57
CA TYR A 72 -11.60 24.72 -2.35
C TYR A 72 -10.28 24.15 -2.87
N GLU A 73 -9.75 23.16 -2.17
CA GLU A 73 -8.50 22.51 -2.56
C GLU A 73 -8.47 21.05 -2.08
N LEU A 74 -8.04 20.15 -2.96
CA LEU A 74 -7.72 18.78 -2.56
C LEU A 74 -6.27 18.71 -2.08
N GLN A 75 -6.06 18.05 -0.94
CA GLN A 75 -4.75 17.82 -0.36
C GLN A 75 -4.54 16.34 -0.05
N ILE A 76 -3.33 15.86 -0.29
CA ILE A 76 -2.95 14.47 0.02
C ILE A 76 -2.42 14.43 1.44
N CYS A 77 -2.91 13.46 2.23
CA CYS A 77 -2.42 13.17 3.56
C CYS A 77 -1.79 11.79 3.58
N ASN A 78 -0.53 11.71 3.99
CA ASN A 78 0.13 10.45 4.27
C ASN A 78 0.08 10.22 5.77
N LYS A 79 -0.68 9.21 6.19
CA LYS A 79 -0.65 8.76 7.58
C LYS A 79 0.03 7.40 7.59
N ASN A 80 1.18 7.33 8.24
CA ASN A 80 1.77 6.04 8.58
C ASN A 80 0.87 5.42 9.64
N VAL A 81 0.25 4.29 9.29
CA VAL A 81 -0.46 3.49 10.28
C VAL A 81 0.58 2.82 11.17
N SER A 82 0.24 2.59 12.44
CA SER A 82 1.13 2.04 13.45
C SER A 82 1.66 0.63 13.17
N SER A 83 1.19 -0.03 12.11
CA SER A 83 1.65 -1.36 11.70
C SER A 83 2.61 -1.25 10.51
N PRO A 84 3.76 -1.98 10.52
CA PRO A 84 4.66 -2.01 9.36
C PRO A 84 4.07 -2.72 8.14
N LEU A 85 2.91 -3.39 8.29
CA LEU A 85 2.21 -4.09 7.23
C LEU A 85 1.17 -3.24 6.51
N GLU A 86 0.92 -2.03 6.99
CA GLU A 86 -0.11 -1.14 6.46
C GLU A 86 0.42 0.25 6.17
N HIS A 87 -0.06 0.86 5.10
CA HIS A 87 0.23 2.26 4.78
C HIS A 87 -1.04 2.94 4.29
N SER A 88 -1.42 4.03 4.93
CA SER A 88 -2.65 4.76 4.63
C SER A 88 -2.36 6.06 3.90
N TYR A 89 -3.15 6.31 2.85
CA TYR A 89 -3.18 7.58 2.14
C TYR A 89 -4.57 8.20 2.26
N GLY A 90 -4.61 9.50 2.52
CA GLY A 90 -5.85 10.25 2.50
C GLY A 90 -5.85 11.30 1.41
N LEU A 91 -7.03 11.60 0.88
CA LEU A 91 -7.25 12.74 0.00
C LEU A 91 -8.38 13.56 0.61
N MET A 92 -8.10 14.81 0.98
CA MET A 92 -9.04 15.67 1.68
C MET A 92 -9.42 16.87 0.83
N LEU A 93 -10.72 17.19 0.82
CA LEU A 93 -11.21 18.44 0.27
C LEU A 93 -11.31 19.47 1.41
N LYS A 94 -10.61 20.57 1.27
CA LYS A 94 -10.64 21.67 2.24
C LYS A 94 -11.21 22.93 1.61
N LYS A 95 -11.89 23.72 2.44
CA LYS A 95 -12.37 25.07 2.07
C LYS A 95 -11.64 26.10 2.92
N ASN A 96 -11.10 27.15 2.27
CA ASN A 96 -10.35 28.24 2.91
C ASN A 96 -9.19 27.76 3.77
N GLU A 97 -8.53 26.66 3.33
CA GLU A 97 -7.36 26.06 3.98
C GLU A 97 -7.58 25.48 5.39
N LYS A 98 -8.76 25.72 5.99
CA LYS A 98 -9.02 25.35 7.39
C LYS A 98 -10.11 24.32 7.57
N LYS A 99 -11.17 24.36 6.77
CA LYS A 99 -12.34 23.50 6.96
C LYS A 99 -12.24 22.25 6.11
N ILE A 100 -12.22 21.08 6.73
CA ILE A 100 -12.27 19.79 6.03
C ILE A 100 -13.73 19.52 5.65
N ILE A 101 -14.00 19.44 4.35
CA ILE A 101 -15.34 19.19 3.81
C ILE A 101 -15.58 17.70 3.66
N ALA A 102 -14.61 16.98 3.13
CA ALA A 102 -14.74 15.57 2.84
C ALA A 102 -13.37 14.91 2.75
N LYS A 103 -13.35 13.59 2.94
CA LYS A 103 -12.11 12.81 2.91
C LYS A 103 -12.38 11.43 2.34
N ILE A 104 -11.45 10.93 1.56
CA ILE A 104 -11.35 9.51 1.20
C ILE A 104 -10.05 8.95 1.75
N GLU A 105 -9.99 7.63 1.91
CA GLU A 105 -8.80 6.94 2.42
C GLU A 105 -8.53 5.70 1.59
N ILE A 106 -7.26 5.45 1.32
CA ILE A 106 -6.79 4.23 0.66
C ILE A 106 -5.72 3.61 1.57
N ILE A 107 -5.96 2.36 1.97
CA ILE A 107 -5.03 1.60 2.81
C ILE A 107 -4.39 0.50 1.97
N ALA A 108 -3.06 0.52 1.89
CA ALA A 108 -2.28 -0.53 1.24
C ALA A 108 -1.76 -1.51 2.29
N TYR A 109 -1.83 -2.80 1.98
CA TYR A 109 -1.35 -3.87 2.84
C TYR A 109 -0.18 -4.58 2.18
N LYS A 110 0.88 -4.84 2.95
CA LYS A 110 2.08 -5.52 2.46
C LYS A 110 1.82 -6.97 2.06
N ASP A 111 0.90 -7.64 2.77
CA ASP A 111 0.59 -9.05 2.62
C ASP A 111 -0.64 -9.33 1.76
N LYS A 112 -1.24 -8.31 1.15
CA LYS A 112 -2.47 -8.45 0.34
C LYS A 112 -2.30 -7.82 -1.03
N GLU A 113 -2.95 -8.40 -2.04
CA GLU A 113 -2.92 -7.91 -3.42
C GLU A 113 -3.85 -6.72 -3.65
N TYR A 114 -4.81 -6.50 -2.75
CA TYR A 114 -5.77 -5.41 -2.86
C TYR A 114 -5.46 -4.30 -1.85
N CYS A 115 -5.97 -3.11 -2.15
CA CYS A 115 -6.04 -2.00 -1.20
C CYS A 115 -7.48 -1.83 -0.72
N VAL A 116 -7.67 -1.19 0.43
CA VAL A 116 -9.02 -0.86 0.92
C VAL A 116 -9.29 0.61 0.69
N TYR A 117 -10.30 0.90 -0.13
CA TYR A 117 -10.78 2.24 -0.41
C TYR A 117 -11.98 2.53 0.50
N THR A 118 -11.88 3.58 1.30
CA THR A 118 -12.90 3.95 2.27
C THR A 118 -13.48 5.33 1.95
N VAL A 119 -14.79 5.39 1.79
CA VAL A 119 -15.56 6.61 1.59
C VAL A 119 -16.80 6.56 2.46
N GLU A 120 -16.99 7.54 3.34
CA GLU A 120 -18.18 7.65 4.20
C GLU A 120 -18.54 6.34 4.92
N ASN A 121 -17.54 5.72 5.55
CA ASN A 121 -17.66 4.44 6.28
C ASN A 121 -17.95 3.22 5.39
N LYS A 122 -17.96 3.37 4.07
CA LYS A 122 -18.06 2.25 3.14
C LYS A 122 -16.66 1.84 2.70
N LYS A 123 -16.37 0.56 2.83
CA LYS A 123 -15.07 -0.02 2.46
C LYS A 123 -15.21 -0.90 1.22
N GLU A 124 -14.28 -0.74 0.30
CA GLU A 124 -14.26 -1.49 -0.95
C GLU A 124 -12.84 -1.95 -1.25
N HIS A 125 -12.70 -3.17 -1.75
CA HIS A 125 -11.41 -3.69 -2.20
C HIS A 125 -11.10 -3.15 -3.59
N VAL A 126 -9.93 -2.57 -3.77
CA VAL A 126 -9.47 -2.01 -5.04
C VAL A 126 -8.13 -2.63 -5.40
N ARG A 127 -8.03 -3.15 -6.62
CA ARG A 127 -6.79 -3.76 -7.13
C ARG A 127 -6.10 -2.89 -8.17
N THR A 128 -6.85 -2.04 -8.85
CA THR A 128 -6.34 -1.19 -9.92
C THR A 128 -6.73 0.27 -9.69
N PHE A 129 -5.83 1.16 -10.03
CA PHE A 129 -5.99 2.61 -9.90
C PHE A 129 -6.05 3.22 -11.31
N GLY A 130 -7.23 3.16 -11.91
CA GLY A 130 -7.46 3.59 -13.27
C GLY A 130 -8.53 4.69 -13.40
N PRO A 131 -8.92 5.01 -14.66
CA PRO A 131 -9.88 6.09 -14.93
C PRO A 131 -11.24 5.91 -14.26
N ARG A 132 -11.70 4.67 -14.07
CA ARG A 132 -12.98 4.39 -13.43
C ARG A 132 -12.99 4.86 -11.97
N LEU A 133 -11.96 4.49 -11.20
CA LEU A 133 -11.82 4.91 -9.82
C LEU A 133 -11.62 6.42 -9.73
N LYS A 134 -10.82 6.99 -10.63
CA LYS A 134 -10.59 8.43 -10.70
C LYS A 134 -11.91 9.19 -10.85
N LYS A 135 -12.77 8.77 -11.77
CA LYS A 135 -14.09 9.39 -12.00
C LYS A 135 -14.99 9.28 -10.77
N ARG A 136 -14.97 8.14 -10.09
CA ARG A 136 -15.76 7.95 -8.86
C ARG A 136 -15.31 8.90 -7.75
N ILE A 137 -14.01 9.05 -7.57
CA ILE A 137 -13.44 9.96 -6.57
C ILE A 137 -13.78 11.42 -6.92
N GLU A 138 -13.60 11.81 -8.17
CA GLU A 138 -13.93 13.16 -8.64
C GLU A 138 -15.42 13.46 -8.44
N ALA A 139 -16.29 12.53 -8.81
CA ALA A 139 -17.74 12.68 -8.63
C ALA A 139 -18.12 12.86 -7.16
N PHE A 140 -17.48 12.10 -6.27
CA PHE A 140 -17.70 12.24 -4.84
C PHE A 140 -17.35 13.64 -4.34
N PHE A 141 -16.21 14.18 -4.71
CA PHE A 141 -15.80 15.52 -4.29
C PHE A 141 -16.63 16.62 -4.94
N VAL A 142 -17.01 16.46 -6.20
CA VAL A 142 -17.93 17.39 -6.87
C VAL A 142 -19.27 17.49 -6.11
N GLU A 143 -19.82 16.35 -5.70
CA GLU A 143 -21.05 16.33 -4.93
C GLU A 143 -20.90 17.05 -3.59
N LYS A 144 -19.75 16.91 -2.93
CA LYS A 144 -19.46 17.60 -1.67
C LYS A 144 -19.35 19.11 -1.86
N VAL A 145 -18.75 19.57 -2.96
CA VAL A 145 -18.72 20.99 -3.31
C VAL A 145 -20.15 21.51 -3.52
N LYS A 146 -20.97 20.79 -4.29
CA LYS A 146 -22.37 21.15 -4.50
C LYS A 146 -23.13 21.31 -3.20
N MET A 147 -22.93 20.38 -2.26
CA MET A 147 -23.60 20.44 -0.96
C MET A 147 -23.18 21.67 -0.16
N GLN A 148 -21.93 22.11 -0.27
CA GLN A 148 -21.45 23.31 0.40
C GLN A 148 -22.01 24.59 -0.20
N GLU A 149 -22.29 24.61 -1.51
CA GLU A 149 -22.76 25.78 -2.24
C GLU A 149 -24.30 25.87 -2.31
N SER A 150 -25.00 24.88 -1.84
CA SER A 150 -26.46 24.87 -1.83
C SER A 150 -27.11 25.64 -0.65
#